data_e2f9d7c5e5c62432b6583171a703c629
#
_entry.id   e2f9d7c5e5c62432b6583171a703c629
#
_cell.length_a   1.000
_cell.length_b   1.000
_cell.length_c   1.000
_cell.angle_alpha   90.00
_cell.angle_beta   90.00
_cell.angle_gamma   90.00
#
_symmetry.space_group_name_H-M   'P 1'
#
loop_
_entity.id
_entity.type
_entity.pdbx_description
1 polymer ?
#
loop_
_entity_poly.entity_id
_entity_poly.type
_entity_poly.pdbx_seq_one_letter_code
_entity_poly.pdbx_strand_id
1 'polypeptide(L)'
;MQQQVSHTRSHPHDLPVVPTLTESGQHLTLDIEFPGRILKVRVWTAQAGHIKLYLLDTNMPGNSEADRAITHQLYGGDREMRLQQELVLGVGGVRALRALGLRPTVWHINEGHAAFQLLERCAIRQNSRFDGRERWVLDPILEVHDLHLVLQFHDPELD
;
A
#
# COMPACT_ATOMS: atom_id res chain seq x y z
N MET A 1 -26.80 -7.63 16.52
CA MET A 1 -26.52 -8.55 15.39
C MET A 1 -26.05 -7.69 14.23
N GLN A 2 -24.74 -7.54 14.03
CA GLN A 2 -24.19 -6.82 12.89
C GLN A 2 -24.20 -7.77 11.70
N GLN A 3 -24.92 -7.40 10.64
CA GLN A 3 -24.86 -8.11 9.38
C GLN A 3 -23.46 -7.94 8.78
N GLN A 4 -22.67 -8.98 8.71
CA GLN A 4 -21.48 -9.02 7.88
C GLN A 4 -21.92 -8.90 6.42
N VAL A 5 -21.61 -7.75 5.82
CA VAL A 5 -21.75 -7.57 4.38
C VAL A 5 -20.65 -8.39 3.73
N SER A 6 -21.04 -9.50 3.09
CA SER A 6 -20.09 -10.28 2.29
C SER A 6 -19.76 -9.48 1.03
N HIS A 7 -18.54 -8.96 0.95
CA HIS A 7 -18.06 -8.33 -0.27
C HIS A 7 -17.80 -9.39 -1.34
N THR A 8 -18.55 -9.32 -2.43
CA THR A 8 -18.32 -10.13 -3.62
C THR A 8 -16.94 -9.79 -4.18
N ARG A 9 -16.14 -10.79 -4.54
CA ARG A 9 -14.85 -10.56 -5.21
C ARG A 9 -15.09 -9.76 -6.50
N SER A 10 -14.63 -8.52 -6.53
CA SER A 10 -14.66 -7.69 -7.73
C SER A 10 -13.39 -7.91 -8.53
N HIS A 11 -13.51 -8.09 -9.85
CA HIS A 11 -12.34 -8.16 -10.71
C HIS A 11 -11.81 -6.72 -10.93
N PRO A 12 -10.50 -6.46 -10.94
CA PRO A 12 -9.96 -5.11 -11.16
C PRO A 12 -10.50 -4.44 -12.44
N HIS A 13 -10.80 -5.22 -13.48
CA HIS A 13 -11.41 -4.71 -14.71
C HIS A 13 -12.85 -4.20 -14.57
N ASP A 14 -13.53 -4.57 -13.49
CA ASP A 14 -14.91 -4.13 -13.18
C ASP A 14 -14.93 -2.91 -12.25
N LEU A 15 -13.75 -2.47 -11.79
CA LEU A 15 -13.58 -1.35 -10.88
C LEU A 15 -13.02 -0.13 -11.63
N PRO A 16 -13.26 1.10 -11.16
CA PRO A 16 -12.69 2.33 -11.71
C PRO A 16 -11.20 2.46 -11.34
N VAL A 17 -10.41 1.42 -11.61
CA VAL A 17 -8.98 1.36 -11.36
C VAL A 17 -8.23 1.12 -12.67
N VAL A 18 -7.06 1.71 -12.79
CA VAL A 18 -6.18 1.51 -13.95
C VAL A 18 -4.81 1.01 -13.49
N PRO A 19 -4.09 0.24 -14.32
CA PRO A 19 -2.72 -0.13 -14.02
C PRO A 19 -1.86 1.11 -13.81
N THR A 20 -1.11 1.15 -12.71
CA THR A 20 -0.07 2.16 -12.53
C THR A 20 1.12 1.80 -13.41
N LEU A 21 1.53 2.72 -14.29
CA LEU A 21 2.60 2.45 -15.24
C LEU A 21 3.93 3.07 -14.79
N THR A 22 5.02 2.38 -15.08
CA THR A 22 6.38 2.92 -14.99
C THR A 22 6.65 3.90 -16.13
N GLU A 23 7.76 4.63 -16.09
CA GLU A 23 8.21 5.49 -17.19
C GLU A 23 8.37 4.72 -18.51
N SER A 24 8.68 3.43 -18.45
CA SER A 24 8.77 2.55 -19.64
C SER A 24 7.41 2.04 -20.15
N GLY A 25 6.30 2.44 -19.53
CA GLY A 25 4.95 2.03 -19.90
C GLY A 25 4.55 0.62 -19.45
N GLN A 26 5.35 -0.02 -18.60
CA GLN A 26 5.03 -1.31 -18.01
C GLN A 26 4.21 -1.15 -16.73
N HIS A 27 3.38 -2.13 -16.38
CA HIS A 27 2.66 -2.13 -15.12
C HIS A 27 3.65 -2.15 -13.94
N LEU A 28 3.54 -1.19 -13.04
CA LEU A 28 4.43 -1.09 -11.88
C LEU A 28 4.25 -2.30 -10.98
N THR A 29 5.32 -3.04 -10.78
CA THR A 29 5.44 -4.17 -9.86
C THR A 29 6.56 -3.94 -8.88
N LEU A 30 6.38 -4.45 -7.66
CA LEU A 30 7.34 -4.34 -6.57
C LEU A 30 7.65 -5.73 -6.04
N ASP A 31 8.86 -5.90 -5.58
CA ASP A 31 9.29 -7.08 -4.84
C ASP A 31 9.43 -6.71 -3.36
N ILE A 32 8.80 -7.51 -2.48
CA ILE A 32 8.89 -7.37 -1.03
C ILE A 32 9.49 -8.66 -0.46
N GLU A 33 10.59 -8.53 0.27
CA GLU A 33 11.26 -9.65 0.91
C GLU A 33 10.46 -10.14 2.11
N PHE A 34 9.94 -11.35 2.02
CA PHE A 34 9.34 -12.08 3.13
C PHE A 34 10.30 -13.20 3.59
N PRO A 35 10.16 -13.71 4.81
CA PRO A 35 10.97 -14.84 5.26
C PRO A 35 10.91 -16.03 4.28
N GLY A 36 12.05 -16.37 3.68
CA GLY A 36 12.18 -17.48 2.75
C GLY A 36 11.57 -17.29 1.35
N ARG A 37 11.03 -16.12 1.00
CA ARG A 37 10.42 -15.86 -0.31
C ARG A 37 10.39 -14.38 -0.67
N ILE A 38 10.17 -14.11 -1.94
CA ILE A 38 9.89 -12.76 -2.45
C ILE A 38 8.42 -12.69 -2.85
N LEU A 39 7.70 -11.75 -2.24
CA LEU A 39 6.32 -11.44 -2.58
C LEU A 39 6.29 -10.41 -3.70
N LYS A 40 5.60 -10.71 -4.78
CA LYS A 40 5.37 -9.78 -5.89
C LYS A 40 4.07 -9.01 -5.68
N VAL A 41 4.15 -7.70 -5.84
CA VAL A 41 3.01 -6.79 -5.65
C VAL A 41 2.90 -5.89 -6.87
N ARG A 42 1.72 -5.78 -7.47
CA ARG A 42 1.46 -4.78 -8.51
C ARG A 42 0.65 -3.63 -7.94
N VAL A 43 0.78 -2.48 -8.60
CA VAL A 43 0.18 -1.24 -8.16
C VAL A 43 -0.91 -0.82 -9.13
N TRP A 44 -2.09 -0.50 -8.59
CA TRP A 44 -3.21 0.05 -9.33
C TRP A 44 -3.44 1.50 -8.89
N THR A 45 -3.95 2.31 -9.79
CA THR A 45 -4.36 3.70 -9.51
C THR A 45 -5.86 3.83 -9.62
N ALA A 46 -6.47 4.46 -8.61
CA ALA A 46 -7.85 4.95 -8.66
C ALA A 46 -7.86 6.46 -8.45
N GLN A 47 -8.89 7.14 -8.97
CA GLN A 47 -9.10 8.56 -8.79
C GLN A 47 -10.38 8.78 -7.98
N ALA A 48 -10.27 9.50 -6.86
CA ALA A 48 -11.40 9.89 -6.02
C ALA A 48 -11.43 11.43 -5.89
N GLY A 49 -12.18 12.10 -6.76
CA GLY A 49 -12.12 13.56 -6.88
C GLY A 49 -10.74 14.04 -7.33
N HIS A 50 -10.09 14.86 -6.53
CA HIS A 50 -8.71 15.33 -6.75
C HIS A 50 -7.65 14.39 -6.14
N ILE A 51 -8.07 13.36 -5.40
CA ILE A 51 -7.18 12.45 -4.69
C ILE A 51 -6.83 11.26 -5.56
N LYS A 52 -5.56 10.99 -5.70
CA LYS A 52 -5.04 9.79 -6.35
C LYS A 52 -4.77 8.71 -5.30
N LEU A 53 -5.35 7.54 -5.49
CA LEU A 53 -5.21 6.38 -4.62
C LEU A 53 -4.34 5.34 -5.31
N TYR A 54 -3.35 4.80 -4.60
CA TYR A 54 -2.53 3.68 -5.06
C TYR A 54 -2.91 2.44 -4.29
N LEU A 55 -3.34 1.41 -4.99
CA LEU A 55 -3.79 0.14 -4.41
C LEU A 55 -2.74 -0.92 -4.66
N LEU A 56 -2.40 -1.67 -3.63
CA LEU A 56 -1.41 -2.74 -3.68
C LEU A 56 -2.13 -4.09 -3.83
N ASP A 57 -1.72 -4.89 -4.81
CA ASP A 57 -2.37 -6.16 -5.15
C ASP A 57 -1.33 -7.28 -5.25
N THR A 58 -1.48 -8.29 -4.39
CA THR A 58 -0.63 -9.47 -4.36
C THR A 58 -1.13 -10.61 -5.26
N ASN A 59 -2.29 -10.46 -5.91
CA ASN A 59 -2.85 -11.49 -6.79
C ASN A 59 -2.09 -11.53 -8.12
N MET A 60 -0.83 -11.96 -8.09
CA MET A 60 0.06 -12.03 -9.24
C MET A 60 0.45 -13.47 -9.59
N PRO A 61 0.61 -13.78 -10.89
CA PRO A 61 1.30 -14.99 -11.31
C PRO A 61 2.71 -15.04 -10.71
N GLY A 62 3.11 -16.19 -10.19
CA GLY A 62 4.39 -16.34 -9.52
C GLY A 62 4.36 -16.22 -8.00
N ASN A 63 3.30 -15.66 -7.42
CA ASN A 63 3.02 -15.78 -5.99
C ASN A 63 2.30 -17.10 -5.70
N SER A 64 2.54 -17.68 -4.53
CA SER A 64 1.77 -18.84 -4.04
C SER A 64 0.30 -18.46 -3.86
N GLU A 65 -0.59 -19.45 -3.77
CA GLU A 65 -2.02 -19.20 -3.54
C GLU A 65 -2.25 -18.44 -2.22
N ALA A 66 -1.51 -18.79 -1.16
CA ALA A 66 -1.57 -18.09 0.11
C ALA A 66 -1.12 -16.63 0.00
N ASP A 67 -0.03 -16.36 -0.71
CA ASP A 67 0.48 -15.00 -0.92
C ASP A 67 -0.48 -14.16 -1.78
N ARG A 68 -1.11 -14.76 -2.77
CA ARG A 68 -2.12 -14.08 -3.61
C ARG A 68 -3.35 -13.67 -2.82
N ALA A 69 -3.64 -14.35 -1.70
CA ALA A 69 -4.77 -14.07 -0.84
C ALA A 69 -4.53 -12.92 0.15
N ILE A 70 -3.29 -12.46 0.36
CA ILE A 70 -2.94 -11.45 1.38
C ILE A 70 -3.79 -10.18 1.24
N THR A 71 -4.00 -9.70 0.02
CA THR A 71 -4.78 -8.47 -0.25
C THR A 71 -6.23 -8.73 -0.62
N HIS A 72 -6.74 -9.96 -0.52
CA HIS A 72 -8.12 -10.29 -0.93
C HIS A 72 -9.18 -9.77 0.03
N GLN A 73 -8.89 -9.77 1.32
CA GLN A 73 -9.86 -9.42 2.34
C GLN A 73 -9.20 -8.62 3.46
N LEU A 74 -9.71 -7.43 3.68
CA LEU A 74 -9.27 -6.59 4.79
C LEU A 74 -9.73 -7.21 6.12
N TYR A 75 -8.84 -7.22 7.12
CA TYR A 75 -9.08 -7.85 8.43
C TYR A 75 -9.48 -9.34 8.40
N GLY A 76 -9.35 -9.98 7.24
CA GLY A 76 -9.53 -11.42 7.13
C GLY A 76 -8.32 -12.18 7.65
N GLY A 77 -8.56 -13.40 8.18
CA GLY A 77 -7.50 -14.29 8.62
C GLY A 77 -7.05 -14.09 10.06
N ASP A 78 -5.91 -14.68 10.38
CA ASP A 78 -5.29 -14.68 11.70
C ASP A 78 -4.29 -13.51 11.86
N ARG A 79 -3.52 -13.55 12.96
CA ARG A 79 -2.50 -12.53 13.27
C ARG A 79 -1.38 -12.51 12.23
N GLU A 80 -1.03 -13.66 11.66
CA GLU A 80 0.00 -13.76 10.65
C GLU A 80 -0.43 -13.08 9.35
N MET A 81 -1.66 -13.32 8.90
CA MET A 81 -2.23 -12.66 7.75
C MET A 81 -2.28 -11.13 7.92
N ARG A 82 -2.67 -10.66 9.10
CA ARG A 82 -2.66 -9.22 9.41
C ARG A 82 -1.26 -8.63 9.33
N LEU A 83 -0.27 -9.29 9.92
CA LEU A 83 1.13 -8.86 9.85
C LEU A 83 1.62 -8.79 8.41
N GLN A 84 1.26 -9.77 7.58
CA GLN A 84 1.60 -9.77 6.15
C GLN A 84 0.94 -8.60 5.41
N GLN A 85 -0.31 -8.29 5.70
CA GLN A 85 -1.02 -7.13 5.14
C GLN A 85 -0.35 -5.82 5.55
N GLU A 86 0.03 -5.68 6.82
CA GLU A 86 0.74 -4.50 7.34
C GLU A 86 2.13 -4.34 6.71
N LEU A 87 2.85 -5.45 6.46
CA LEU A 87 4.12 -5.42 5.73
C LEU A 87 3.92 -4.96 4.28
N VAL A 88 2.93 -5.51 3.59
CA VAL A 88 2.61 -5.11 2.21
C VAL A 88 2.28 -3.62 2.16
N LEU A 89 1.45 -3.13 3.08
CA LEU A 89 1.08 -1.72 3.11
C LEU A 89 2.27 -0.82 3.45
N GLY A 90 2.97 -1.12 4.53
CA GLY A 90 4.05 -0.27 5.03
C GLY A 90 5.26 -0.24 4.10
N VAL A 91 5.82 -1.40 3.80
CA VAL A 91 7.00 -1.53 2.93
C VAL A 91 6.63 -1.26 1.47
N GLY A 92 5.59 -1.94 0.97
CA GLY A 92 5.13 -1.80 -0.42
C GLY A 92 4.70 -0.38 -0.75
N GLY A 93 4.00 0.29 0.15
CA GLY A 93 3.58 1.68 -0.02
C GLY A 93 4.75 2.64 -0.21
N VAL A 94 5.78 2.56 0.63
CA VAL A 94 6.99 3.39 0.48
C VAL A 94 7.70 3.10 -0.83
N ARG A 95 7.85 1.82 -1.20
CA ARG A 95 8.49 1.41 -2.46
C ARG A 95 7.70 1.88 -3.68
N ALA A 96 6.36 1.80 -3.64
CA ALA A 96 5.49 2.28 -4.72
C ALA A 96 5.68 3.77 -4.98
N LEU A 97 5.58 4.60 -3.94
CA LEU A 97 5.75 6.06 -4.08
C LEU A 97 7.12 6.42 -4.62
N ARG A 98 8.17 5.75 -4.17
CA ARG A 98 9.53 5.97 -4.68
C ARG A 98 9.70 5.57 -6.14
N ALA A 99 9.14 4.41 -6.52
CA ALA A 99 9.18 3.95 -7.91
C ALA A 99 8.44 4.89 -8.87
N LEU A 100 7.48 5.66 -8.34
CA LEU A 100 6.75 6.71 -9.06
C LEU A 100 7.46 8.08 -9.02
N GLY A 101 8.64 8.17 -8.38
CA GLY A 101 9.37 9.44 -8.23
C GLY A 101 8.74 10.39 -7.20
N LEU A 102 7.70 9.96 -6.50
CA LEU A 102 7.01 10.77 -5.50
C LEU A 102 7.82 10.87 -4.21
N ARG A 103 7.94 12.09 -3.67
CA ARG A 103 8.71 12.39 -2.46
C ARG A 103 7.85 13.15 -1.44
N PRO A 104 6.94 12.45 -0.73
CA PRO A 104 6.08 13.10 0.26
C PRO A 104 6.91 13.79 1.34
N THR A 105 6.55 15.01 1.68
CA THR A 105 7.13 15.76 2.81
C THR A 105 6.41 15.45 4.12
N VAL A 106 5.13 15.06 4.03
CA VAL A 106 4.32 14.64 5.18
C VAL A 106 3.85 13.20 4.94
N TRP A 107 3.93 12.40 5.98
CA TRP A 107 3.45 11.02 6.00
C TRP A 107 2.44 10.87 7.13
N HIS A 108 1.20 10.63 6.75
CA HIS A 108 0.14 10.33 7.70
C HIS A 108 -0.02 8.82 7.79
N ILE A 109 0.04 8.29 9.00
CA ILE A 109 -0.09 6.86 9.28
C ILE A 109 -1.34 6.67 10.14
N ASN A 110 -2.27 5.86 9.65
CA ASN A 110 -3.44 5.48 10.39
C ASN A 110 -3.14 4.25 11.24
N GLU A 111 -3.00 4.43 12.55
CA GLU A 111 -2.70 3.40 13.56
C GLU A 111 -1.48 2.50 13.24
N GLY A 112 -1.56 1.21 13.61
CA GLY A 112 -0.50 0.22 13.40
C GLY A 112 -0.42 -0.34 11.97
N HIS A 113 -1.46 -0.16 11.15
CA HIS A 113 -1.58 -0.82 9.84
C HIS A 113 -0.47 -0.49 8.85
N ALA A 114 0.15 0.65 8.97
CA ALA A 114 1.28 1.07 8.16
C ALA A 114 2.57 1.29 8.95
N ALA A 115 2.69 0.72 10.16
CA ALA A 115 3.84 0.92 11.04
C ALA A 115 5.18 0.50 10.38
N PHE A 116 5.18 -0.52 9.54
CA PHE A 116 6.35 -0.94 8.76
C PHE A 116 6.88 0.11 7.79
N GLN A 117 6.07 1.12 7.44
CA GLN A 117 6.51 2.30 6.70
C GLN A 117 7.65 3.04 7.42
N LEU A 118 7.61 3.10 8.75
CA LEU A 118 8.69 3.72 9.53
C LEU A 118 10.00 2.97 9.36
N LEU A 119 9.95 1.64 9.44
CA LEU A 119 11.14 0.78 9.30
C LEU A 119 11.73 0.86 7.89
N GLU A 120 10.91 0.75 6.86
CA GLU A 120 11.38 0.83 5.47
C GLU A 120 12.03 2.20 5.18
N ARG A 121 11.45 3.28 5.67
CA ARG A 121 12.02 4.62 5.51
C ARG A 121 13.31 4.81 6.28
N CYS A 122 13.44 4.24 7.49
CA CYS A 122 14.70 4.24 8.23
C CYS A 122 15.79 3.46 7.49
N ALA A 123 15.47 2.29 6.96
CA ALA A 123 16.41 1.47 6.18
C ALA A 123 16.91 2.22 4.92
N ILE A 124 16.01 2.91 4.25
CA ILE A 124 16.34 3.73 3.08
C ILE A 124 17.23 4.92 3.45
N ARG A 125 16.98 5.57 4.61
CA ARG A 125 17.79 6.72 5.08
C ARG A 125 19.22 6.35 5.38
N GLN A 126 19.50 5.14 5.84
CA GLN A 126 20.88 4.69 6.04
C GLN A 126 21.67 4.64 4.73
N ASN A 127 20.98 4.48 3.60
CA ASN A 127 21.57 4.38 2.26
C ASN A 127 21.51 5.68 1.44
N SER A 128 20.86 6.74 1.92
CA SER A 128 20.73 8.01 1.22
C SER A 128 20.98 9.20 2.16
N ARG A 129 21.60 10.27 1.63
CA ARG A 129 21.80 11.52 2.38
C ARG A 129 20.43 12.14 2.73
N PHE A 130 20.21 12.34 4.01
CA PHE A 130 19.00 12.93 4.59
C PHE A 130 18.92 14.43 4.29
N ASP A 131 17.78 14.92 3.77
CA ASP A 131 17.57 16.35 3.50
C ASP A 131 16.79 17.12 4.59
N GLY A 132 16.35 16.44 5.63
CA GLY A 132 15.78 17.08 6.84
C GLY A 132 14.34 17.62 6.70
N ARG A 133 13.68 17.52 5.53
CA ARG A 133 12.39 18.16 5.27
C ARG A 133 11.16 17.30 5.58
N GLU A 134 11.34 16.03 5.89
CA GLU A 134 10.23 15.13 6.13
C GLU A 134 9.64 15.26 7.54
N ARG A 135 8.34 15.44 7.62
CA ARG A 135 7.58 15.54 8.87
C ARG A 135 6.72 14.29 9.10
N TRP A 136 6.62 13.86 10.35
CA TRP A 136 5.77 12.76 10.78
C TRP A 136 4.48 13.29 11.39
N VAL A 137 3.36 12.73 10.99
CA VAL A 137 2.08 12.91 11.66
C VAL A 137 1.57 11.50 12.00
N LEU A 138 1.44 11.22 13.29
CA LEU A 138 0.77 10.03 13.81
C LEU A 138 -0.60 10.47 14.29
N ASP A 139 -1.64 9.93 13.70
CA ASP A 139 -3.00 10.12 14.20
C ASP A 139 -3.35 8.92 15.11
N PRO A 140 -3.52 9.14 16.42
CA PRO A 140 -3.81 8.06 17.35
C PRO A 140 -5.27 7.60 17.35
N ILE A 141 -6.19 8.30 16.66
CA ILE A 141 -7.62 8.05 16.82
C ILE A 141 -8.37 8.19 15.49
N LEU A 142 -8.47 7.10 14.76
CA LEU A 142 -9.59 6.87 13.85
C LEU A 142 -9.87 5.36 13.80
N GLU A 143 -10.84 4.92 14.59
CA GLU A 143 -11.54 3.67 14.32
C GLU A 143 -12.27 3.81 12.98
N VAL A 144 -11.60 3.51 11.90
CA VAL A 144 -12.22 3.43 10.59
C VAL A 144 -12.56 1.97 10.33
N HIS A 145 -13.84 1.68 10.39
CA HIS A 145 -14.37 0.33 10.20
C HIS A 145 -14.29 -0.21 8.76
N ASP A 146 -13.83 0.60 7.79
CA ASP A 146 -13.72 0.22 6.37
C ASP A 146 -12.42 0.76 5.78
N LEU A 147 -11.29 0.14 6.12
CA LEU A 147 -10.01 0.47 5.50
C LEU A 147 -9.76 -0.42 4.28
N HIS A 148 -10.03 0.13 3.11
CA HIS A 148 -9.25 -0.26 1.96
C HIS A 148 -7.80 0.19 2.17
N LEU A 149 -6.84 -0.63 1.78
CA LEU A 149 -5.41 -0.32 1.81
C LEU A 149 -5.13 0.89 0.90
N VAL A 150 -5.43 2.08 1.41
CA VAL A 150 -5.38 3.33 0.65
C VAL A 150 -4.20 4.15 1.15
N LEU A 151 -3.20 4.32 0.29
CA LEU A 151 -2.23 5.39 0.45
C LEU A 151 -2.85 6.64 -0.16
N GLN A 152 -3.29 7.56 0.69
CA GLN A 152 -3.76 8.86 0.25
C GLN A 152 -2.57 9.80 0.10
N PHE A 153 -2.41 10.36 -1.10
CA PHE A 153 -1.38 11.33 -1.42
C PHE A 153 -2.02 12.66 -1.78
N HIS A 154 -1.60 13.72 -1.12
CA HIS A 154 -1.91 15.10 -1.50
C HIS A 154 -0.69 15.71 -2.19
N ASP A 155 -0.83 16.10 -3.44
CA ASP A 155 0.19 16.79 -4.21
C ASP A 155 -0.02 18.30 -4.09
N PRO A 156 0.87 19.03 -3.38
CA PRO A 156 0.71 20.47 -3.19
C PRO A 156 0.96 21.30 -4.46
N GLU A 157 1.39 20.69 -5.58
CA GLU A 157 1.60 21.40 -6.85
C GLU A 157 0.35 21.37 -7.77
N LEU A 158 -0.76 20.77 -7.31
CA LEU A 158 -2.02 20.69 -8.05
C LEU A 158 -3.13 21.61 -7.51
N ASP A 159 -2.83 22.52 -6.57
CA ASP A 159 -3.74 23.58 -6.09
C ASP A 159 -3.50 24.91 -6.82
#